data_fe7c23463012704ef20650b335afce9b
#
_entry.id   fe7c23463012704ef20650b335afce9b
#
_cell.length_a   1.000
_cell.length_b   1.000
_cell.length_c   1.000
_cell.angle_alpha   90.00
_cell.angle_beta   90.00
_cell.angle_gamma   90.00
#
_symmetry.space_group_name_H-M   'P 1'
#
loop_
_entity.id
_entity.type
_entity.pdbx_description
1 polymer ?
#
loop_
_entity_poly.entity_id
_entity_poly.type
_entity_poly.pdbx_seq_one_letter_code
_entity_poly.pdbx_strand_id
1 'polypeptide(L)'
;MPDINKELFRPRDLRMYLELLRRFGRLGVGFRVEWQDYQYLETESGGLLESGEFSGVSAGGKTVFGYGLTFDLDHRNDLYNPSAGWWFQGYVMSFGHFDDGGADFGNMYLDGRAYWGVTSDDVLAFQAFFFGVQDSAPVWRLASLGGREHSRGYSRNRYLEKRMAALQVEWRRPLFWRLHMQLFTGTAVVTARWKKMQLKDQRPTFGAGLSVQVPEVSSVALRGDLATGGGSVHGTLSIGYAF
;
A
#
# COMPACT_ATOMS: atom_id res chain seq x y z
N MET A 1 -1.20 14.12 18.27
CA MET A 1 -2.25 13.47 19.06
C MET A 1 -1.56 12.52 20.02
N PRO A 2 -1.93 12.49 21.31
CA PRO A 2 -1.40 11.51 22.21
C PRO A 2 -1.76 10.10 21.71
N ASP A 3 -0.85 9.14 21.95
CA ASP A 3 -0.96 7.73 21.56
C ASP A 3 -2.05 6.96 22.35
N ILE A 4 -3.18 7.57 22.60
CA ILE A 4 -4.27 7.04 23.45
C ILE A 4 -4.98 5.83 22.83
N ASN A 5 -4.77 5.60 21.52
CA ASN A 5 -5.46 4.55 20.76
C ASN A 5 -4.48 3.56 20.14
N LYS A 6 -3.47 3.12 20.86
CA LYS A 6 -2.60 2.01 20.47
C LYS A 6 -3.07 0.75 21.16
N GLU A 7 -3.30 -0.29 20.40
CA GLU A 7 -3.58 -1.62 20.88
C GLU A 7 -2.64 -2.61 20.20
N LEU A 8 -2.08 -3.52 20.98
CA LEU A 8 -1.27 -4.61 20.49
C LEU A 8 -2.17 -5.82 20.22
N PHE A 9 -2.11 -6.36 19.02
CA PHE A 9 -2.81 -7.57 18.66
C PHE A 9 -1.96 -8.46 17.75
N ARG A 10 -2.20 -9.76 17.79
CA ARG A 10 -1.53 -10.75 16.96
C ARG A 10 -2.54 -11.36 15.98
N PRO A 11 -2.50 -11.01 14.70
CA PRO A 11 -3.39 -11.58 13.72
C PRO A 11 -2.82 -12.86 13.10
N ARG A 12 -3.73 -13.74 12.67
CA ARG A 12 -3.51 -14.72 11.61
C ARG A 12 -4.30 -14.25 10.40
N ASP A 13 -3.62 -13.95 9.31
CA ASP A 13 -4.22 -13.48 8.06
C ASP A 13 -3.78 -14.41 6.92
N LEU A 14 -4.72 -15.15 6.36
CA LEU A 14 -4.52 -15.96 5.17
C LEU A 14 -5.37 -15.40 4.04
N ARG A 15 -4.72 -14.88 3.01
CA ARG A 15 -5.36 -14.27 1.85
C ARG A 15 -4.91 -14.96 0.58
N MET A 16 -5.88 -15.34 -0.24
CA MET A 16 -5.67 -15.89 -1.57
C MET A 16 -6.50 -15.08 -2.58
N TYR A 17 -5.93 -14.81 -3.74
CA TYR A 17 -6.68 -14.20 -4.83
C TYR A 17 -6.28 -14.80 -6.17
N LEU A 18 -7.23 -14.78 -7.10
CA LEU A 18 -7.04 -15.11 -8.51
C LEU A 18 -7.50 -13.93 -9.35
N GLU A 19 -6.64 -13.52 -10.27
CA GLU A 19 -6.91 -12.43 -11.19
C GLU A 19 -6.72 -12.92 -12.62
N LEU A 20 -7.73 -12.72 -13.44
CA LEU A 20 -7.72 -13.07 -14.87
C LEU A 20 -7.86 -11.78 -15.67
N LEU A 21 -6.84 -11.44 -16.45
CA LEU A 21 -6.77 -10.26 -17.28
C LEU A 21 -6.77 -10.64 -18.77
N ARG A 22 -7.65 -10.02 -19.53
CA ARG A 22 -7.57 -10.00 -20.99
C ARG A 22 -6.89 -8.70 -21.42
N ARG A 23 -5.84 -8.84 -22.22
CA ARG A 23 -5.07 -7.70 -22.72
C ARG A 23 -5.56 -7.26 -24.10
N PHE A 24 -5.73 -5.95 -24.24
CA PHE A 24 -6.05 -5.24 -25.47
C PHE A 24 -4.92 -4.23 -25.71
N GLY A 25 -3.84 -4.68 -26.33
CA GLY A 25 -2.61 -3.90 -26.40
C GLY A 25 -2.00 -3.70 -25.00
N ARG A 26 -1.92 -2.44 -24.57
CA ARG A 26 -1.37 -2.05 -23.26
C ARG A 26 -2.41 -2.03 -22.13
N LEU A 27 -3.69 -2.13 -22.48
CA LEU A 27 -4.78 -2.19 -21.51
C LEU A 27 -5.11 -3.65 -21.18
N GLY A 28 -5.03 -4.00 -19.91
CA GLY A 28 -5.59 -5.22 -19.33
C GLY A 28 -6.89 -4.89 -18.63
N VAL A 29 -7.95 -5.66 -18.88
CA VAL A 29 -9.20 -5.61 -18.14
C VAL A 29 -9.57 -7.01 -17.72
N GLY A 30 -10.04 -7.17 -16.51
CA GLY A 30 -10.26 -8.49 -16.01
C GLY A 30 -11.15 -8.57 -14.80
N PHE A 31 -11.17 -9.77 -14.26
CA PHE A 31 -11.95 -10.14 -13.11
C PHE A 31 -11.02 -10.67 -12.01
N ARG A 32 -11.30 -10.27 -10.77
CA ARG A 32 -10.58 -10.69 -9.57
C ARG A 32 -11.55 -11.33 -8.60
N VAL A 33 -11.14 -12.47 -8.05
CA VAL A 33 -11.77 -13.11 -6.89
C VAL A 33 -10.77 -13.18 -5.76
N GLU A 34 -11.24 -13.04 -4.54
CA GLU A 34 -10.39 -13.03 -3.35
C GLU A 34 -11.09 -13.75 -2.21
N TRP A 35 -10.35 -14.60 -1.51
CA TRP A 35 -10.75 -15.25 -0.29
C TRP A 35 -9.78 -14.86 0.82
N GLN A 36 -10.31 -14.52 2.01
CA GLN A 36 -9.49 -14.21 3.16
C GLN A 36 -10.10 -14.81 4.43
N ASP A 37 -9.28 -15.54 5.18
CA ASP A 37 -9.56 -15.95 6.55
C ASP A 37 -8.69 -15.11 7.50
N TYR A 38 -9.34 -14.40 8.40
CA TYR A 38 -8.69 -13.53 9.36
C TYR A 38 -9.13 -13.87 10.78
N GLN A 39 -8.16 -14.05 11.69
CA GLN A 39 -8.39 -14.39 13.09
C GLN A 39 -7.49 -13.54 13.99
N TYR A 40 -8.02 -13.10 15.11
CA TYR A 40 -7.21 -12.55 16.20
C TYR A 40 -6.77 -13.70 17.09
N LEU A 41 -5.45 -13.95 17.16
CA LEU A 41 -4.87 -14.98 18.04
C LEU A 41 -4.71 -14.45 19.48
N GLU A 42 -4.37 -13.18 19.61
CA GLU A 42 -4.16 -12.48 20.87
C GLU A 42 -4.66 -11.04 20.72
N THR A 43 -5.40 -10.55 21.71
CA THR A 43 -5.85 -9.16 21.83
C THR A 43 -5.50 -8.66 23.22
N GLU A 44 -5.33 -7.36 23.38
CA GLU A 44 -5.08 -6.74 24.68
C GLU A 44 -6.39 -6.70 25.49
N SER A 45 -6.37 -7.23 26.72
CA SER A 45 -7.56 -7.27 27.57
C SER A 45 -8.04 -5.86 27.92
N GLY A 46 -9.32 -5.59 27.68
CA GLY A 46 -9.91 -4.25 27.81
C GLY A 46 -9.54 -3.29 26.70
N GLY A 47 -8.91 -3.76 25.61
CA GLY A 47 -8.54 -2.95 24.45
C GLY A 47 -9.73 -2.55 23.57
N LEU A 48 -9.44 -1.74 22.55
CA LEU A 48 -10.43 -1.19 21.62
C LEU A 48 -11.11 -2.28 20.76
N LEU A 49 -10.37 -3.38 20.49
CA LEU A 49 -10.91 -4.52 19.73
C LEU A 49 -11.90 -5.33 20.58
N GLU A 50 -11.64 -5.47 21.88
CA GLU A 50 -12.49 -6.22 22.79
C GLU A 50 -13.72 -5.39 23.24
N SER A 51 -13.55 -4.07 23.44
CA SER A 51 -14.62 -3.17 23.87
C SER A 51 -15.69 -2.89 22.80
N GLY A 52 -15.41 -3.18 21.53
CA GLY A 52 -16.33 -2.90 20.42
C GLY A 52 -16.47 -1.41 20.10
N GLU A 53 -15.60 -0.53 20.59
CA GLU A 53 -15.64 0.92 20.35
C GLU A 53 -15.46 1.33 18.89
N PHE A 54 -14.97 0.44 18.05
CA PHE A 54 -14.98 0.64 16.59
C PHE A 54 -16.41 0.46 16.05
N SER A 55 -17.26 1.45 16.24
CA SER A 55 -18.63 1.43 15.74
C SER A 55 -18.66 1.22 14.21
N GLY A 56 -19.39 0.18 13.80
CA GLY A 56 -19.54 -0.19 12.39
C GLY A 56 -18.43 -1.07 11.81
N VAL A 57 -17.53 -1.57 12.66
CA VAL A 57 -16.44 -2.47 12.24
C VAL A 57 -16.44 -3.70 13.14
N SER A 58 -16.60 -4.88 12.55
CA SER A 58 -16.55 -6.14 13.30
C SER A 58 -15.13 -6.42 13.79
N ALA A 59 -14.95 -6.56 15.10
CA ALA A 59 -13.67 -6.91 15.71
C ALA A 59 -13.33 -8.42 15.63
N GLY A 60 -14.33 -9.29 15.45
CA GLY A 60 -14.15 -10.73 15.37
C GLY A 60 -13.43 -11.18 14.09
N GLY A 61 -12.60 -12.22 14.19
CA GLY A 61 -12.04 -12.89 13.02
C GLY A 61 -13.15 -13.55 12.20
N LYS A 62 -13.07 -13.45 10.87
CA LYS A 62 -14.06 -14.04 9.95
C LYS A 62 -13.45 -14.33 8.59
N THR A 63 -14.12 -15.23 7.87
CA THR A 63 -13.83 -15.52 6.47
C THR A 63 -14.69 -14.64 5.58
N VAL A 64 -14.05 -13.98 4.60
CA VAL A 64 -14.74 -13.17 3.59
C VAL A 64 -14.36 -13.64 2.19
N PHE A 65 -15.31 -13.55 1.28
CA PHE A 65 -15.11 -13.78 -0.14
C PHE A 65 -15.44 -12.52 -0.92
N GLY A 66 -14.58 -12.17 -1.87
CA GLY A 66 -14.75 -10.99 -2.70
C GLY A 66 -14.64 -11.30 -4.18
N TYR A 67 -15.34 -10.53 -4.98
CA TYR A 67 -15.25 -10.53 -6.43
C TYR A 67 -15.31 -9.10 -6.95
N GLY A 68 -14.71 -8.87 -8.11
CA GLY A 68 -14.69 -7.54 -8.67
C GLY A 68 -14.00 -7.45 -10.02
N LEU A 69 -13.93 -6.21 -10.51
CA LEU A 69 -13.27 -5.86 -11.74
C LEU A 69 -11.90 -5.28 -11.46
N THR A 70 -10.94 -5.62 -12.31
CA THR A 70 -9.58 -5.10 -12.27
C THR A 70 -9.18 -4.54 -13.63
N PHE A 71 -8.28 -3.57 -13.61
CA PHE A 71 -7.67 -3.06 -14.83
C PHE A 71 -6.18 -2.77 -14.58
N ASP A 72 -5.42 -2.83 -15.66
CA ASP A 72 -3.99 -2.58 -15.73
C ASP A 72 -3.67 -1.89 -17.05
N LEU A 73 -3.01 -0.75 -17.00
CA LEU A 73 -2.61 0.04 -18.15
C LEU A 73 -1.14 0.41 -18.05
N ASP A 74 -0.29 -0.30 -18.82
CA ASP A 74 1.15 -0.25 -18.70
C ASP A 74 1.82 0.34 -19.95
N HIS A 75 2.47 1.48 -19.78
CA HIS A 75 3.23 2.20 -20.79
C HIS A 75 4.71 2.39 -20.38
N ARG A 76 5.20 1.62 -19.39
CA ARG A 76 6.58 1.67 -18.98
C ARG A 76 7.49 1.10 -20.05
N ASN A 77 8.73 1.63 -20.13
CA ASN A 77 9.77 1.10 -21.01
C ASN A 77 10.40 -0.20 -20.46
N ASP A 78 10.36 -0.40 -19.14
CA ASP A 78 10.82 -1.61 -18.45
C ASP A 78 9.88 -1.92 -17.29
N LEU A 79 9.63 -3.22 -17.02
CA LEU A 79 8.70 -3.66 -15.98
C LEU A 79 9.29 -3.54 -14.57
N TYR A 80 10.60 -3.72 -14.43
CA TYR A 80 11.26 -3.85 -13.13
C TYR A 80 12.10 -2.62 -12.75
N ASN A 81 12.69 -1.94 -13.75
CA ASN A 81 13.49 -0.73 -13.56
C ASN A 81 13.10 0.35 -14.57
N PRO A 82 11.87 0.84 -14.52
CA PRO A 82 11.40 1.83 -15.47
C PRO A 82 12.13 3.16 -15.31
N SER A 83 12.55 3.72 -16.44
CA SER A 83 13.16 5.04 -16.55
C SER A 83 12.26 6.03 -17.31
N ALA A 84 11.25 5.54 -18.02
CA ALA A 84 10.28 6.35 -18.76
C ALA A 84 8.92 5.66 -18.86
N GLY A 85 7.89 6.48 -19.02
CA GLY A 85 6.54 6.00 -19.20
C GLY A 85 5.71 6.06 -17.92
N TRP A 86 4.63 5.33 -17.87
CA TRP A 86 3.71 5.32 -16.75
C TRP A 86 2.95 4.00 -16.67
N TRP A 87 2.43 3.72 -15.48
CA TRP A 87 1.63 2.56 -15.17
C TRP A 87 0.47 2.93 -14.26
N PHE A 88 -0.73 2.48 -14.60
CA PHE A 88 -1.92 2.72 -13.82
C PHE A 88 -2.69 1.43 -13.65
N GLN A 89 -2.94 1.03 -12.43
CA GLN A 89 -3.70 -0.18 -12.09
C GLN A 89 -4.75 0.11 -11.03
N GLY A 90 -5.78 -0.71 -11.02
CA GLY A 90 -6.79 -0.61 -9.97
C GLY A 90 -7.81 -1.74 -10.01
N TYR A 91 -8.57 -1.82 -8.94
CA TYR A 91 -9.70 -2.71 -8.85
C TYR A 91 -10.82 -2.11 -7.99
N VAL A 92 -12.03 -2.59 -8.27
CA VAL A 92 -13.21 -2.37 -7.42
C VAL A 92 -13.78 -3.74 -7.09
N MET A 93 -13.97 -4.04 -5.81
CA MET A 93 -14.44 -5.33 -5.34
C MET A 93 -15.62 -5.18 -4.39
N SER A 94 -16.48 -6.18 -4.40
CA SER A 94 -17.54 -6.40 -3.42
C SER A 94 -17.21 -7.65 -2.61
N PHE A 95 -17.38 -7.58 -1.31
CA PHE A 95 -17.13 -8.67 -0.36
C PHE A 95 -18.40 -9.04 0.36
N GLY A 96 -18.61 -10.34 0.54
CA GLY A 96 -19.65 -10.91 1.38
C GLY A 96 -19.05 -11.91 2.37
N HIS A 97 -19.83 -12.27 3.39
CA HIS A 97 -19.45 -13.30 4.34
C HIS A 97 -20.02 -14.64 3.90
N PHE A 98 -19.26 -15.72 4.16
CA PHE A 98 -19.76 -17.09 3.96
C PHE A 98 -20.73 -17.52 5.07
N ASP A 99 -20.61 -16.89 6.25
CA ASP A 99 -21.41 -17.21 7.43
C ASP A 99 -22.49 -16.13 7.64
N ASP A 100 -23.66 -16.54 8.09
CA ASP A 100 -24.84 -15.67 8.28
C ASP A 100 -24.54 -14.46 9.18
N GLY A 101 -24.80 -13.25 8.66
CA GLY A 101 -24.89 -12.02 9.42
C GLY A 101 -23.70 -11.08 9.39
N GLY A 102 -22.74 -11.26 8.49
CA GLY A 102 -21.69 -10.27 8.23
C GLY A 102 -22.17 -9.17 7.28
N ALA A 103 -21.75 -7.93 7.51
CA ALA A 103 -22.06 -6.84 6.60
C ALA A 103 -21.28 -6.96 5.30
N ASP A 104 -21.97 -6.87 4.17
CA ASP A 104 -21.34 -6.73 2.88
C ASP A 104 -20.62 -5.39 2.77
N PHE A 105 -19.44 -5.38 2.17
CA PHE A 105 -18.70 -4.16 1.95
C PHE A 105 -17.98 -4.17 0.60
N GLY A 106 -17.70 -2.98 0.09
CA GLY A 106 -16.89 -2.81 -1.10
C GLY A 106 -15.56 -2.13 -0.78
N ASN A 107 -14.57 -2.36 -1.64
CA ASN A 107 -13.35 -1.59 -1.63
C ASN A 107 -12.96 -1.13 -3.03
N MET A 108 -12.09 -0.12 -3.08
CA MET A 108 -11.48 0.40 -4.28
C MET A 108 -9.99 0.62 -4.03
N TYR A 109 -9.18 0.23 -5.00
CA TYR A 109 -7.74 0.37 -5.03
C TYR A 109 -7.33 1.03 -6.33
N LEU A 110 -6.48 2.04 -6.27
CA LEU A 110 -5.88 2.71 -7.43
C LEU A 110 -4.41 2.98 -7.13
N ASP A 111 -3.53 2.67 -8.07
CA ASP A 111 -2.09 2.96 -8.00
C ASP A 111 -1.64 3.46 -9.38
N GLY A 112 -1.22 4.70 -9.42
CA GLY A 112 -0.67 5.35 -10.61
C GLY A 112 0.80 5.68 -10.39
N ARG A 113 1.66 5.34 -11.36
CA ARG A 113 3.10 5.58 -11.34
C ARG A 113 3.55 6.19 -12.64
N ALA A 114 4.48 7.15 -12.56
CA ALA A 114 5.07 7.78 -13.73
C ALA A 114 6.58 7.90 -13.55
N TYR A 115 7.30 7.77 -14.65
CA TYR A 115 8.75 7.76 -14.67
C TYR A 115 9.23 8.73 -15.74
N TRP A 116 10.15 9.58 -15.38
CA TRP A 116 10.73 10.58 -16.26
C TRP A 116 12.25 10.56 -16.16
N GLY A 117 12.92 10.17 -17.26
CA GLY A 117 14.35 10.31 -17.41
C GLY A 117 14.68 11.81 -17.58
N VAL A 118 15.26 12.42 -16.54
CA VAL A 118 15.63 13.85 -16.55
C VAL A 118 16.92 14.06 -17.32
N THR A 119 17.84 13.12 -17.15
CA THR A 119 19.11 13.02 -17.90
C THR A 119 19.28 11.58 -18.39
N SER A 120 20.45 11.27 -19.01
CA SER A 120 20.80 9.88 -19.35
C SER A 120 20.82 8.95 -18.12
N ASP A 121 21.11 9.51 -16.96
CA ASP A 121 21.42 8.78 -15.74
C ASP A 121 20.37 8.99 -14.64
N ASP A 122 19.69 10.14 -14.64
CA ASP A 122 18.75 10.51 -13.59
C ASP A 122 17.30 10.18 -13.96
N VAL A 123 16.60 9.52 -13.07
CA VAL A 123 15.17 9.21 -13.18
C VAL A 123 14.40 9.82 -12.03
N LEU A 124 13.33 10.55 -12.34
CA LEU A 124 12.30 10.91 -11.38
C LEU A 124 11.12 9.95 -11.50
N ALA A 125 10.79 9.29 -10.40
CA ALA A 125 9.65 8.40 -10.29
C ALA A 125 8.59 9.04 -9.39
N PHE A 126 7.33 8.95 -9.79
CA PHE A 126 6.16 9.48 -9.07
C PHE A 126 5.19 8.37 -8.81
N GLN A 127 4.57 8.38 -7.65
CA GLN A 127 3.44 7.50 -7.33
C GLN A 127 2.31 8.28 -6.70
N ALA A 128 1.09 8.01 -7.16
CA ALA A 128 -0.16 8.44 -6.54
C ALA A 128 -0.98 7.19 -6.21
N PHE A 129 -1.30 7.03 -4.95
CA PHE A 129 -1.98 5.85 -4.43
C PHE A 129 -3.30 6.24 -3.75
N PHE A 130 -4.29 5.41 -3.92
CA PHE A 130 -5.58 5.51 -3.26
C PHE A 130 -6.10 4.13 -2.87
N PHE A 131 -6.59 4.02 -1.64
CA PHE A 131 -7.37 2.87 -1.18
C PHE A 131 -8.54 3.34 -0.34
N GLY A 132 -9.70 2.72 -0.51
CA GLY A 132 -10.88 3.03 0.28
C GLY A 132 -11.78 1.83 0.46
N VAL A 133 -12.41 1.74 1.64
CA VAL A 133 -13.43 0.74 1.97
C VAL A 133 -14.73 1.41 2.42
N GLN A 134 -15.84 0.71 2.27
CA GLN A 134 -17.13 1.13 2.79
C GLN A 134 -17.19 1.07 4.31
N ASP A 135 -18.20 1.72 4.89
CA ASP A 135 -18.33 1.91 6.33
C ASP A 135 -18.57 0.60 7.11
N SER A 136 -19.09 -0.42 6.47
CA SER A 136 -19.31 -1.76 7.01
C SER A 136 -18.09 -2.69 7.00
N ALA A 137 -16.96 -2.23 6.42
CA ALA A 137 -15.76 -3.05 6.32
C ALA A 137 -15.17 -3.37 7.71
N PRO A 138 -14.70 -4.61 7.92
CA PRO A 138 -14.05 -4.99 9.17
C PRO A 138 -12.68 -4.32 9.35
N VAL A 139 -12.18 -4.25 10.60
CA VAL A 139 -10.91 -3.56 10.97
C VAL A 139 -9.74 -4.01 10.12
N TRP A 140 -9.61 -5.30 9.85
CA TRP A 140 -8.49 -5.85 9.06
C TRP A 140 -8.55 -5.51 7.56
N ARG A 141 -9.63 -4.89 7.11
CA ARG A 141 -9.80 -4.39 5.73
C ARG A 141 -9.60 -2.89 5.62
N LEU A 142 -9.37 -2.20 6.72
CA LEU A 142 -9.11 -0.76 6.69
C LEU A 142 -7.82 -0.44 5.92
N ALA A 143 -7.78 0.76 5.39
CA ALA A 143 -6.58 1.33 4.81
C ALA A 143 -5.51 1.49 5.89
N SER A 144 -4.31 1.00 5.62
CA SER A 144 -3.18 1.02 6.54
C SER A 144 -2.10 1.97 6.02
N LEU A 145 -1.81 3.01 6.78
CA LEU A 145 -0.68 3.88 6.55
C LEU A 145 0.55 3.33 7.29
N GLY A 146 1.65 3.29 6.56
CA GLY A 146 2.94 2.76 7.02
C GLY A 146 3.40 1.57 6.19
N GLY A 147 4.68 1.24 6.37
CA GLY A 147 5.33 0.18 5.61
C GLY A 147 6.02 0.68 4.34
N ARG A 148 6.54 -0.24 3.55
CA ARG A 148 7.47 0.01 2.46
C ARG A 148 6.87 0.72 1.24
N GLU A 149 5.62 0.42 0.92
CA GLU A 149 5.06 0.72 -0.41
C GLU A 149 4.58 2.17 -0.56
N HIS A 150 3.92 2.73 0.46
CA HIS A 150 3.21 4.00 0.32
C HIS A 150 3.60 5.06 1.35
N SER A 151 4.29 4.69 2.44
CA SER A 151 4.62 5.60 3.54
C SER A 151 5.86 5.10 4.28
N ARG A 152 6.97 5.03 3.56
CA ARG A 152 8.26 4.68 4.16
C ARG A 152 8.58 5.66 5.29
N GLY A 153 9.06 5.20 6.43
CA GLY A 153 9.29 6.04 7.63
C GLY A 153 8.22 5.93 8.70
N TYR A 154 7.14 5.19 8.44
CA TYR A 154 6.16 4.79 9.44
C TYR A 154 6.11 3.27 9.55
N SER A 155 5.93 2.74 10.77
CA SER A 155 5.68 1.31 10.99
C SER A 155 4.42 0.88 10.26
N ARG A 156 4.39 -0.36 9.78
CA ARG A 156 3.20 -0.94 9.18
C ARG A 156 2.02 -0.88 10.16
N ASN A 157 0.84 -0.56 9.67
CA ASN A 157 -0.40 -0.40 10.46
C ASN A 157 -0.32 0.72 11.53
N ARG A 158 0.55 1.72 11.35
CA ARG A 158 0.68 2.84 12.30
C ARG A 158 -0.62 3.64 12.42
N TYR A 159 -1.34 3.81 11.33
CA TYR A 159 -2.65 4.45 11.29
C TYR A 159 -3.58 3.62 10.42
N LEU A 160 -4.75 3.31 10.95
CA LEU A 160 -5.80 2.55 10.27
C LEU A 160 -7.04 3.42 10.12
N GLU A 161 -7.57 3.50 8.91
CA GLU A 161 -8.80 4.23 8.62
C GLU A 161 -9.47 3.68 7.35
N LYS A 162 -10.68 4.14 7.08
CA LYS A 162 -11.47 3.64 5.94
C LYS A 162 -10.91 4.05 4.58
N ARG A 163 -10.15 5.14 4.53
CA ARG A 163 -9.61 5.68 3.27
C ARG A 163 -8.18 6.14 3.47
N MET A 164 -7.36 5.93 2.46
CA MET A 164 -5.98 6.38 2.40
C MET A 164 -5.68 6.96 1.04
N ALA A 165 -4.93 8.04 1.01
CA ALA A 165 -4.25 8.54 -0.18
C ALA A 165 -2.77 8.78 0.15
N ALA A 166 -1.89 8.51 -0.82
CA ALA A 166 -0.47 8.78 -0.69
C ALA A 166 0.10 9.33 -2.00
N LEU A 167 1.07 10.21 -1.86
CA LEU A 167 1.88 10.73 -2.96
C LEU A 167 3.35 10.55 -2.61
N GLN A 168 4.15 10.06 -3.55
CA GLN A 168 5.57 9.90 -3.39
C GLN A 168 6.32 10.36 -4.63
N VAL A 169 7.52 10.89 -4.41
CA VAL A 169 8.51 11.21 -5.45
C VAL A 169 9.82 10.60 -5.06
N GLU A 170 10.48 9.98 -6.02
CA GLU A 170 11.79 9.36 -5.83
C GLU A 170 12.71 9.75 -6.98
N TRP A 171 13.87 10.30 -6.64
CA TRP A 171 14.96 10.53 -7.57
C TRP A 171 15.94 9.37 -7.49
N ARG A 172 16.28 8.79 -8.64
CA ARG A 172 17.21 7.65 -8.80
C ARG A 172 18.38 8.09 -9.61
N ARG A 173 19.60 7.74 -9.17
CA ARG A 173 20.84 8.03 -9.86
C ARG A 173 21.84 6.88 -9.73
N PRO A 174 22.45 6.39 -10.82
CA PRO A 174 23.60 5.50 -10.74
C PRO A 174 24.79 6.27 -10.15
N LEU A 175 25.56 5.63 -9.27
CA LEU A 175 26.76 6.19 -8.68
C LEU A 175 28.02 5.68 -9.42
N PHE A 176 28.30 4.41 -9.25
CA PHE A 176 29.40 3.73 -9.91
C PHE A 176 29.10 2.23 -9.95
N TRP A 177 29.67 1.55 -10.95
CA TRP A 177 29.46 0.13 -11.18
C TRP A 177 27.96 -0.22 -11.26
N ARG A 178 27.40 -0.93 -10.31
CA ARG A 178 25.99 -1.34 -10.20
C ARG A 178 25.27 -0.71 -9.02
N LEU A 179 25.95 0.21 -8.35
CA LEU A 179 25.40 0.90 -7.19
C LEU A 179 24.58 2.11 -7.64
N HIS A 180 23.35 2.19 -7.15
CA HIS A 180 22.44 3.31 -7.40
C HIS A 180 22.03 3.93 -6.07
N MET A 181 21.88 5.23 -6.07
CA MET A 181 21.33 6.01 -4.96
C MET A 181 19.89 6.39 -5.27
N GLN A 182 19.06 6.41 -4.23
CA GLN A 182 17.71 6.94 -4.28
C GLN A 182 17.50 7.96 -3.16
N LEU A 183 16.89 9.11 -3.52
CA LEU A 183 16.37 10.06 -2.56
C LEU A 183 14.86 10.15 -2.75
N PHE A 184 14.10 10.11 -1.68
CA PHE A 184 12.65 10.12 -1.80
C PHE A 184 11.98 10.95 -0.72
N THR A 185 10.83 11.48 -1.10
CA THR A 185 9.89 12.16 -0.20
C THR A 185 8.48 11.77 -0.55
N GLY A 186 7.60 11.91 0.39
CA GLY A 186 6.18 11.64 0.16
C GLY A 186 5.32 12.16 1.29
N THR A 187 4.04 12.05 1.09
CA THR A 187 3.04 12.32 2.12
C THR A 187 1.88 11.35 1.96
N ALA A 188 1.29 10.99 3.07
CA ALA A 188 0.09 10.17 3.08
C ALA A 188 -0.93 10.71 4.08
N VAL A 189 -2.18 10.39 3.87
CA VAL A 189 -3.29 10.72 4.76
C VAL A 189 -4.22 9.53 4.86
N VAL A 190 -4.71 9.29 6.08
CA VAL A 190 -5.82 8.36 6.32
C VAL A 190 -6.99 9.13 6.94
N THR A 191 -8.21 8.79 6.55
CA THR A 191 -9.40 9.49 7.01
C THR A 191 -10.65 8.62 6.92
N ALA A 192 -11.57 8.78 7.86
CA ALA A 192 -12.90 8.17 7.79
C ALA A 192 -13.75 8.81 6.68
N ARG A 193 -13.60 10.11 6.45
CA ARG A 193 -14.38 10.88 5.46
C ARG A 193 -13.53 11.98 4.84
N TRP A 194 -13.46 12.05 3.50
CA TRP A 194 -12.69 13.07 2.76
C TRP A 194 -13.06 14.50 3.13
N LYS A 195 -14.35 14.77 3.36
CA LYS A 195 -14.84 16.11 3.72
C LYS A 195 -14.27 16.63 5.06
N LYS A 196 -13.72 15.74 5.89
CA LYS A 196 -13.13 16.09 7.20
C LYS A 196 -11.60 16.17 7.16
N MET A 197 -10.98 15.89 6.01
CA MET A 197 -9.54 15.92 5.85
C MET A 197 -8.99 17.34 6.01
N GLN A 198 -7.93 17.49 6.80
CA GLN A 198 -7.23 18.76 7.03
C GLN A 198 -5.75 18.59 6.67
N LEU A 199 -5.08 19.70 6.34
CA LEU A 199 -3.64 19.69 6.03
C LEU A 199 -2.78 19.10 7.16
N LYS A 200 -3.18 19.30 8.41
CA LYS A 200 -2.50 18.73 9.59
C LYS A 200 -2.58 17.20 9.66
N ASP A 201 -3.47 16.57 8.91
CA ASP A 201 -3.63 15.11 8.88
C ASP A 201 -2.61 14.44 7.95
N GLN A 202 -1.88 15.22 7.18
CA GLN A 202 -0.80 14.73 6.32
C GLN A 202 0.35 14.17 7.15
N ARG A 203 0.93 13.09 6.66
CA ARG A 203 2.04 12.37 7.28
C ARG A 203 3.23 12.39 6.31
N PRO A 204 4.08 13.41 6.38
CA PRO A 204 5.24 13.51 5.50
C PRO A 204 6.28 12.44 5.83
N THR A 205 6.99 12.00 4.80
CA THR A 205 8.11 11.05 4.88
C THR A 205 9.28 11.53 4.04
N PHE A 206 10.49 11.26 4.50
CA PHE A 206 11.73 11.56 3.79
C PHE A 206 12.68 10.38 3.94
N GLY A 207 13.51 10.15 2.95
CA GLY A 207 14.48 9.08 3.07
C GLY A 207 15.47 9.02 1.94
N ALA A 208 16.44 8.14 2.13
CA ALA A 208 17.45 7.80 1.16
C ALA A 208 17.63 6.28 1.11
N GLY A 209 18.06 5.79 -0.03
CA GLY A 209 18.34 4.38 -0.25
C GLY A 209 19.57 4.16 -1.11
N LEU A 210 20.09 2.95 -1.00
CA LEU A 210 21.10 2.41 -1.91
C LEU A 210 20.61 1.10 -2.48
N SER A 211 20.85 0.87 -3.76
CA SER A 211 20.54 -0.41 -4.40
C SER A 211 21.70 -0.90 -5.25
N VAL A 212 21.87 -2.22 -5.28
CA VAL A 212 22.85 -2.90 -6.11
C VAL A 212 22.13 -3.81 -7.08
N GLN A 213 22.35 -3.62 -8.38
CA GLN A 213 21.80 -4.48 -9.42
C GLN A 213 22.45 -5.86 -9.42
N VAL A 214 21.61 -6.91 -9.49
CA VAL A 214 22.09 -8.30 -9.55
C VAL A 214 22.71 -8.58 -10.93
N PRO A 215 23.92 -9.17 -11.00
CA PRO A 215 24.68 -9.31 -12.24
C PRO A 215 23.97 -10.01 -13.39
N GLU A 216 23.28 -11.10 -13.11
CA GLU A 216 22.70 -11.98 -14.12
C GLU A 216 21.24 -11.63 -14.46
N VAL A 217 20.63 -10.76 -13.65
CA VAL A 217 19.26 -10.31 -13.82
C VAL A 217 19.25 -8.79 -13.68
N SER A 218 19.63 -8.08 -14.74
CA SER A 218 19.79 -6.61 -14.77
C SER A 218 18.55 -5.83 -14.32
N SER A 219 17.40 -6.50 -14.31
CA SER A 219 16.13 -5.92 -13.85
C SER A 219 15.91 -6.03 -12.35
N VAL A 220 16.73 -6.80 -11.62
CA VAL A 220 16.54 -7.02 -10.17
C VAL A 220 17.63 -6.30 -9.39
N ALA A 221 17.23 -5.57 -8.36
CA ALA A 221 18.14 -4.89 -7.45
C ALA A 221 17.89 -5.33 -6.00
N LEU A 222 18.95 -5.47 -5.22
CA LEU A 222 18.88 -5.51 -3.76
C LEU A 222 18.94 -4.07 -3.26
N ARG A 223 18.02 -3.67 -2.43
CA ARG A 223 17.85 -2.29 -1.98
C ARG A 223 17.72 -2.20 -0.47
N GLY A 224 18.43 -1.21 0.10
CA GLY A 224 18.30 -0.79 1.50
C GLY A 224 17.87 0.67 1.57
N ASP A 225 16.81 0.95 2.31
CA ASP A 225 16.29 2.30 2.54
C ASP A 225 16.36 2.67 4.03
N LEU A 226 16.68 3.93 4.29
CA LEU A 226 16.44 4.59 5.57
C LEU A 226 15.44 5.71 5.36
N ALA A 227 14.36 5.70 6.12
CA ALA A 227 13.30 6.68 6.01
C ALA A 227 12.86 7.19 7.37
N THR A 228 12.47 8.45 7.43
CA THR A 228 11.92 9.08 8.63
C THR A 228 10.50 9.58 8.38
N GLY A 229 9.67 9.43 9.41
CA GLY A 229 8.31 9.93 9.45
C GLY A 229 7.78 9.89 10.89
N GLY A 230 7.03 10.92 11.31
CA GLY A 230 6.45 10.97 12.66
C GLY A 230 7.44 10.90 13.81
N GLY A 231 8.70 11.34 13.61
CA GLY A 231 9.74 11.34 14.65
C GLY A 231 10.48 10.01 14.84
N SER A 232 10.27 9.03 13.97
CA SER A 232 10.95 7.74 13.99
C SER A 232 11.78 7.53 12.72
N VAL A 233 12.85 6.73 12.82
CA VAL A 233 13.63 6.28 11.65
C VAL A 233 13.40 4.78 11.45
N HIS A 234 13.14 4.38 10.22
CA HIS A 234 12.88 3.01 9.83
C HIS A 234 13.85 2.57 8.72
N GLY A 235 14.48 1.43 8.92
CA GLY A 235 15.28 0.74 7.91
C GLY A 235 14.45 -0.33 7.20
N THR A 236 14.62 -0.46 5.88
CA THR A 236 13.95 -1.49 5.08
C THR A 236 14.95 -2.12 4.12
N LEU A 237 14.94 -3.45 4.04
CA LEU A 237 15.62 -4.21 3.00
C LEU A 237 14.60 -4.78 2.03
N SER A 238 14.88 -4.74 0.74
CA SER A 238 13.95 -5.19 -0.29
C SER A 238 14.66 -5.70 -1.54
N ILE A 239 13.93 -6.46 -2.34
CA ILE A 239 14.30 -6.85 -3.69
C ILE A 239 13.44 -6.02 -4.66
N GLY A 240 14.08 -5.40 -5.65
CA GLY A 240 13.43 -4.49 -6.61
C GLY A 240 13.37 -3.04 -6.14
N TYR A 241 12.70 -2.19 -6.92
CA TYR A 241 12.46 -0.79 -6.59
C TYR A 241 11.16 -0.65 -5.77
N ALA A 242 11.00 0.49 -5.09
CA ALA A 242 9.84 0.68 -4.21
C ALA A 242 8.52 0.82 -5.00
N PHE A 243 8.61 1.42 -6.18
CA PHE A 243 7.50 1.58 -7.14
C PHE A 243 8.04 1.87 -8.55
#